data_1b91cb5a53b792b96bce0c2425b3dbf9
#
_entry.id   1b91cb5a53b792b96bce0c2425b3dbf9
#
_cell.length_a   1.000
_cell.length_b   1.000
_cell.length_c   1.000
_cell.angle_alpha   90.00
_cell.angle_beta   90.00
_cell.angle_gamma   90.00
#
_symmetry.space_group_name_H-M   'P 1'
#
loop_
_entity.id
_entity.type
_entity.pdbx_description
1 polymer ?
#
loop_
_entity_poly.entity_id
_entity_poly.type
_entity_poly.pdbx_seq_one_letter_code
_entity_poly.pdbx_strand_id
1 'polypeptide(L)'
;MNHNKEFTSLLAQTAEITRGRIHRREVYRDFIDYCALNISVQTDHVHQERKTSLDKLLKRYKEEERTAFAHTFRELAHTVVRNVEGGIYEDLLGSTYCEFGADNRALKQDFTPQDVARLLAKITTIGNHYELPPEGFFTLNDPTSGSGILLLAAVEEAMGNGLNPSEQLVIQASDCDIACAQMTYIHLSLYGIPAVVVQGDCISMKEYSRWYTPAYLWRKWVWRAPMSFGTRRNPSDEQLKMLTEPMYAQCRKLDQFFRKEVSQRGA
;
A
#
# COMPACT_ATOMS: atom_id res chain seq x y z
N MET A 1 -15.15 12.58 16.06
CA MET A 1 -13.72 12.91 16.24
C MET A 1 -13.04 12.72 14.88
N ASN A 2 -12.21 13.65 14.42
CA ASN A 2 -11.61 13.50 13.09
C ASN A 2 -10.29 12.70 13.25
N HIS A 3 -10.38 11.38 13.11
CA HIS A 3 -9.27 10.44 13.31
C HIS A 3 -8.07 10.71 12.38
N ASN A 4 -8.33 11.26 11.18
CA ASN A 4 -7.27 11.65 10.27
C ASN A 4 -6.40 12.78 10.83
N LYS A 5 -7.03 13.74 11.57
CA LYS A 5 -6.27 14.81 12.24
C LYS A 5 -5.42 14.28 13.39
N GLU A 6 -5.92 13.29 14.14
CA GLU A 6 -5.15 12.67 15.21
C GLU A 6 -3.92 11.93 14.65
N PHE A 7 -4.11 11.17 13.59
CA PHE A 7 -3.00 10.50 12.89
C PHE A 7 -2.00 11.52 12.31
N THR A 8 -2.46 12.56 11.62
CA THR A 8 -1.58 13.61 11.06
C THR A 8 -0.76 14.30 12.15
N SER A 9 -1.39 14.60 13.31
CA SER A 9 -0.67 15.18 14.44
C SER A 9 0.40 14.25 15.00
N LEU A 10 0.11 12.96 15.14
CA LEU A 10 1.06 11.96 15.60
C LEU A 10 2.21 11.78 14.61
N LEU A 11 1.92 11.78 13.32
CA LEU A 11 2.91 11.70 12.26
C LEU A 11 3.85 12.91 12.30
N ALA A 12 3.30 14.11 12.53
CA ALA A 12 4.09 15.33 12.73
C ALA A 12 5.05 15.21 13.92
N GLN A 13 4.57 14.72 15.05
CA GLN A 13 5.41 14.48 16.24
C GLN A 13 6.51 13.45 15.95
N THR A 14 6.18 12.39 15.22
CA THR A 14 7.15 11.37 14.82
C THR A 14 8.21 11.93 13.88
N ALA A 15 7.86 12.81 12.96
CA ALA A 15 8.82 13.46 12.07
C ALA A 15 9.84 14.36 12.83
N GLU A 16 9.45 14.88 13.99
CA GLU A 16 10.33 15.70 14.86
C GLU A 16 11.03 14.87 15.97
N ILE A 17 10.79 13.57 16.05
CA ILE A 17 11.25 12.72 17.17
C ILE A 17 12.76 12.73 17.36
N THR A 18 13.54 12.95 16.30
CA THR A 18 14.99 12.96 16.35
C THR A 18 15.56 14.28 16.87
N ARG A 19 14.70 15.28 17.15
CA ARG A 19 15.09 16.63 17.63
C ARG A 19 16.16 17.30 16.75
N GLY A 20 16.02 17.19 15.45
CA GLY A 20 16.94 17.77 14.45
C GLY A 20 18.22 16.98 14.17
N ARG A 21 18.45 15.82 14.82
CA ARG A 21 19.58 14.92 14.51
C ARG A 21 19.50 14.37 13.08
N ILE A 22 18.30 14.05 12.65
CA ILE A 22 17.95 13.74 11.27
C ILE A 22 16.89 14.76 10.87
N HIS A 23 17.00 15.30 9.66
CA HIS A 23 16.04 16.30 9.19
C HIS A 23 14.63 15.71 9.09
N ARG A 24 13.58 16.43 9.51
CA ARG A 24 12.18 15.95 9.58
C ARG A 24 11.70 15.34 8.25
N ARG A 25 12.08 15.91 7.11
CA ARG A 25 11.81 15.37 5.78
C ARG A 25 12.36 13.95 5.61
N GLU A 26 13.58 13.72 6.08
CA GLU A 26 14.25 12.44 5.98
C GLU A 26 13.61 11.43 6.95
N VAL A 27 13.26 11.85 8.17
CA VAL A 27 12.51 11.03 9.14
C VAL A 27 11.17 10.59 8.54
N TYR A 28 10.48 11.50 7.85
CA TYR A 28 9.22 11.18 7.22
C TYR A 28 9.38 10.14 6.09
N ARG A 29 10.37 10.32 5.22
CA ARG A 29 10.70 9.34 4.16
C ARG A 29 11.09 7.98 4.74
N ASP A 30 11.89 7.98 5.79
CA ASP A 30 12.27 6.78 6.53
C ASP A 30 11.06 6.10 7.19
N PHE A 31 10.05 6.88 7.62
CA PHE A 31 8.79 6.32 8.13
C PHE A 31 7.98 5.62 7.02
N ILE A 32 7.88 6.21 5.82
CA ILE A 32 7.25 5.56 4.66
C ILE A 32 7.98 4.25 4.33
N ASP A 33 9.30 4.30 4.24
CA ASP A 33 10.14 3.13 3.98
C ASP A 33 9.94 2.05 5.07
N TYR A 34 9.89 2.45 6.34
CA TYR A 34 9.61 1.58 7.48
C TYR A 34 8.25 0.86 7.33
N CYS A 35 7.19 1.57 6.99
CA CYS A 35 5.86 1.00 6.83
C CYS A 35 5.82 -0.01 5.67
N ALA A 36 6.34 0.39 4.49
CA ALA A 36 6.37 -0.46 3.32
C ALA A 36 7.19 -1.74 3.55
N LEU A 37 8.37 -1.60 4.16
CA LEU A 37 9.23 -2.74 4.46
C LEU A 37 8.59 -3.69 5.48
N ASN A 38 7.95 -3.18 6.54
CA ASN A 38 7.26 -4.04 7.52
C ASN A 38 6.13 -4.85 6.90
N ILE A 39 5.32 -4.26 6.01
CA ILE A 39 4.27 -5.00 5.29
C ILE A 39 4.92 -6.06 4.38
N SER A 40 5.93 -5.68 3.57
CA SER A 40 6.55 -6.53 2.57
C SER A 40 7.31 -7.71 3.18
N VAL A 41 8.04 -7.51 4.29
CA VAL A 41 8.75 -8.59 5.01
C VAL A 41 7.81 -9.71 5.43
N GLN A 42 6.56 -9.40 5.73
CA GLN A 42 5.58 -10.39 6.17
C GLN A 42 4.94 -11.17 5.01
N THR A 43 5.02 -10.65 3.79
CA THR A 43 4.17 -11.12 2.69
C THR A 43 4.90 -11.41 1.39
N ASP A 44 6.05 -10.77 1.13
CA ASP A 44 6.73 -10.84 -0.15
C ASP A 44 7.79 -11.97 -0.19
N HIS A 45 8.07 -12.47 -1.39
CA HIS A 45 9.10 -13.48 -1.64
C HIS A 45 10.53 -12.95 -1.47
N VAL A 46 10.72 -11.63 -1.61
CA VAL A 46 12.00 -10.95 -1.36
C VAL A 46 12.19 -10.56 0.11
N HIS A 47 11.50 -11.27 1.02
CA HIS A 47 11.48 -10.96 2.45
C HIS A 47 12.87 -10.78 3.08
N GLN A 48 13.87 -11.55 2.66
CA GLN A 48 15.23 -11.45 3.22
C GLN A 48 15.90 -10.13 2.83
N GLU A 49 15.73 -9.67 1.58
CA GLU A 49 16.25 -8.38 1.11
C GLU A 49 15.54 -7.23 1.81
N ARG A 50 14.20 -7.32 1.94
CA ARG A 50 13.38 -6.34 2.64
C ARG A 50 13.74 -6.26 4.12
N LYS A 51 13.94 -7.41 4.77
CA LYS A 51 14.37 -7.47 6.16
C LYS A 51 15.75 -6.82 6.35
N THR A 52 16.70 -7.11 5.49
CA THR A 52 18.03 -6.48 5.53
C THR A 52 17.94 -4.97 5.40
N SER A 53 17.08 -4.49 4.50
CA SER A 53 16.82 -3.05 4.32
C SER A 53 16.18 -2.43 5.56
N LEU A 54 15.19 -3.10 6.15
CA LEU A 54 14.53 -2.67 7.39
C LEU A 54 15.51 -2.60 8.56
N ASP A 55 16.35 -3.63 8.74
CA ASP A 55 17.36 -3.66 9.79
C ASP A 55 18.39 -2.53 9.62
N LYS A 56 18.78 -2.23 8.38
CA LYS A 56 19.67 -1.11 8.05
C LYS A 56 19.03 0.24 8.38
N LEU A 57 17.77 0.42 8.02
CA LEU A 57 16.99 1.62 8.34
C LEU A 57 16.93 1.83 9.85
N LEU A 58 16.53 0.80 10.60
CA LEU A 58 16.34 0.89 12.04
C LEU A 58 17.64 1.17 12.81
N LYS A 59 18.82 0.81 12.28
CA LYS A 59 20.11 1.16 12.90
C LYS A 59 20.38 2.66 12.97
N ARG A 60 19.71 3.48 12.17
CA ARG A 60 19.83 4.95 12.18
C ARG A 60 19.12 5.58 13.38
N TYR A 61 18.19 4.84 14.01
CA TYR A 61 17.25 5.32 15.00
C TYR A 61 17.50 4.69 16.37
N LYS A 62 17.30 5.49 17.43
CA LYS A 62 17.33 5.00 18.81
C LYS A 62 16.08 4.16 19.10
N GLU A 63 16.09 3.41 20.18
CA GLU A 63 14.97 2.52 20.53
C GLU A 63 13.65 3.28 20.73
N GLU A 64 13.68 4.43 21.41
CA GLU A 64 12.51 5.29 21.59
C GLU A 64 11.94 5.80 20.25
N GLU A 65 12.83 6.15 19.30
CA GLU A 65 12.45 6.63 17.97
C GLU A 65 11.84 5.49 17.13
N ARG A 66 12.37 4.26 17.27
CA ARG A 66 11.79 3.05 16.63
C ARG A 66 10.43 2.72 17.20
N THR A 67 10.26 2.86 18.51
CA THR A 67 8.97 2.67 19.20
C THR A 67 7.93 3.68 18.69
N ALA A 68 8.33 4.94 18.46
CA ALA A 68 7.45 5.95 17.87
C ALA A 68 7.03 5.56 16.44
N PHE A 69 7.95 5.05 15.60
CA PHE A 69 7.60 4.55 14.26
C PHE A 69 6.57 3.43 14.33
N ALA A 70 6.78 2.46 15.20
CA ALA A 70 5.86 1.34 15.38
C ALA A 70 4.47 1.80 15.88
N HIS A 71 4.44 2.76 16.81
CA HIS A 71 3.19 3.35 17.28
C HIS A 71 2.45 4.09 16.18
N THR A 72 3.14 4.95 15.43
CA THR A 72 2.54 5.73 14.34
C THR A 72 2.03 4.81 13.21
N PHE A 73 2.76 3.75 12.89
CA PHE A 73 2.29 2.76 11.90
C PHE A 73 1.03 2.02 12.38
N ARG A 74 0.96 1.66 13.66
CA ARG A 74 -0.25 1.05 14.24
C ARG A 74 -1.45 2.01 14.16
N GLU A 75 -1.25 3.29 14.46
CA GLU A 75 -2.32 4.29 14.37
C GLU A 75 -2.74 4.56 12.91
N LEU A 76 -1.82 4.50 11.94
CA LEU A 76 -2.16 4.50 10.52
C LEU A 76 -3.10 3.34 10.18
N ALA A 77 -2.77 2.12 10.59
CA ALA A 77 -3.60 0.95 10.36
C ALA A 77 -4.98 1.07 11.02
N HIS A 78 -5.05 1.54 12.27
CA HIS A 78 -6.33 1.79 12.97
C HIS A 78 -7.17 2.86 12.26
N THR A 79 -6.54 3.92 11.75
CA THR A 79 -7.22 4.97 11.00
C THR A 79 -7.81 4.43 9.71
N VAL A 80 -7.05 3.59 8.98
CA VAL A 80 -7.56 2.91 7.77
C VAL A 80 -8.75 1.99 8.10
N VAL A 81 -8.68 1.20 9.18
CA VAL A 81 -9.81 0.33 9.60
C VAL A 81 -11.07 1.17 9.84
N ARG A 82 -10.97 2.26 10.61
CA ARG A 82 -12.10 3.16 10.86
C ARG A 82 -12.64 3.81 9.58
N ASN A 83 -11.76 4.16 8.66
CA ASN A 83 -12.16 4.71 7.36
C ASN A 83 -12.93 3.66 6.54
N VAL A 84 -12.46 2.43 6.49
CA VAL A 84 -13.15 1.31 5.79
C VAL A 84 -14.52 1.04 6.40
N GLU A 85 -14.65 1.02 7.73
CA GLU A 85 -15.93 0.89 8.43
C GLU A 85 -16.91 2.02 8.07
N GLY A 86 -16.39 3.23 7.80
CA GLY A 86 -17.16 4.38 7.33
C GLY A 86 -17.37 4.43 5.81
N GLY A 87 -16.85 3.46 5.03
CA GLY A 87 -16.89 3.48 3.57
C GLY A 87 -16.02 4.57 2.94
N ILE A 88 -14.98 5.01 3.65
CA ILE A 88 -14.11 6.13 3.26
C ILE A 88 -12.76 5.58 2.81
N TYR A 89 -12.27 6.07 1.68
CA TYR A 89 -10.95 5.74 1.13
C TYR A 89 -10.18 7.03 0.89
N GLU A 90 -9.25 7.33 1.79
CA GLU A 90 -8.51 8.60 1.79
C GLU A 90 -7.00 8.40 1.71
N ASP A 91 -6.34 9.37 1.09
CA ASP A 91 -4.89 9.50 1.09
C ASP A 91 -4.43 10.10 2.43
N LEU A 92 -3.94 9.24 3.31
CA LEU A 92 -3.45 9.61 4.64
C LEU A 92 -1.97 10.06 4.63
N LEU A 93 -1.22 9.79 3.58
CA LEU A 93 0.22 10.01 3.50
C LEU A 93 0.60 11.14 2.53
N GLY A 94 -0.01 11.19 1.35
CA GLY A 94 0.40 12.15 0.31
C GLY A 94 0.22 13.60 0.71
N SER A 95 -0.88 13.97 1.37
CA SER A 95 -1.11 15.32 1.85
C SER A 95 -0.02 15.77 2.83
N THR A 96 0.35 14.90 3.77
CA THR A 96 1.39 15.18 4.76
C THR A 96 2.81 15.14 4.16
N TYR A 97 3.02 14.38 3.08
CA TYR A 97 4.29 14.32 2.36
C TYR A 97 4.74 15.70 1.86
N CYS A 98 3.83 16.47 1.28
CA CYS A 98 4.10 17.83 0.83
C CYS A 98 4.29 18.80 2.01
N GLU A 99 3.47 18.71 3.07
CA GLU A 99 3.57 19.55 4.26
C GLU A 99 4.94 19.43 4.95
N PHE A 100 5.51 18.23 4.97
CA PHE A 100 6.85 17.99 5.52
C PHE A 100 7.99 18.34 4.57
N GLY A 101 7.67 18.82 3.33
CA GLY A 101 8.66 19.12 2.30
C GLY A 101 9.43 17.85 1.90
N ALA A 102 8.80 16.68 2.02
CA ALA A 102 9.38 15.41 1.63
C ALA A 102 9.27 15.17 0.12
N ASP A 103 8.45 15.99 -0.57
CA ASP A 103 8.28 16.01 -2.01
C ASP A 103 9.60 16.20 -2.77
N ASN A 104 9.68 15.62 -3.92
CA ASN A 104 10.81 15.81 -4.82
C ASN A 104 10.54 16.99 -5.74
N ARG A 105 11.04 18.18 -5.37
CA ARG A 105 10.87 19.42 -6.15
C ARG A 105 11.39 19.32 -7.58
N ALA A 106 12.38 18.47 -7.84
CA ALA A 106 12.88 18.25 -9.19
C ALA A 106 11.87 17.55 -10.09
N LEU A 107 10.98 16.73 -9.50
CA LEU A 107 9.91 16.04 -10.21
C LEU A 107 8.60 16.83 -10.25
N LYS A 108 8.56 18.04 -9.64
CA LYS A 108 7.35 18.88 -9.56
C LYS A 108 6.12 18.06 -9.11
N GLN A 109 6.28 17.34 -7.99
CA GLN A 109 5.22 16.48 -7.45
C GLN A 109 4.11 17.35 -6.84
N ASP A 110 2.95 17.38 -7.52
CA ASP A 110 1.72 17.98 -7.03
C ASP A 110 0.69 16.83 -6.86
N PHE A 111 0.25 16.59 -5.63
CA PHE A 111 -0.76 15.56 -5.38
C PHE A 111 -2.17 16.07 -5.67
N THR A 112 -2.96 15.24 -6.32
CA THR A 112 -4.35 15.55 -6.63
C THR A 112 -5.17 15.72 -5.35
N PRO A 113 -5.96 16.80 -5.18
CA PRO A 113 -6.89 16.91 -4.05
C PRO A 113 -7.92 15.78 -4.03
N GLN A 114 -8.31 15.34 -2.82
CA GLN A 114 -9.27 14.22 -2.63
C GLN A 114 -10.59 14.42 -3.39
N ASP A 115 -11.15 15.62 -3.34
CA ASP A 115 -12.43 15.91 -4.01
C ASP A 115 -12.32 15.85 -5.54
N VAL A 116 -11.16 16.23 -6.09
CA VAL A 116 -10.87 16.10 -7.53
C VAL A 116 -10.74 14.64 -7.92
N ALA A 117 -10.06 13.84 -7.11
CA ALA A 117 -9.91 12.40 -7.34
C ALA A 117 -11.29 11.70 -7.33
N ARG A 118 -12.14 12.01 -6.35
CA ARG A 118 -13.53 11.51 -6.27
C ARG A 118 -14.37 11.94 -7.48
N LEU A 119 -14.23 13.18 -7.92
CA LEU A 119 -14.94 13.67 -9.12
C LEU A 119 -14.51 12.90 -10.36
N LEU A 120 -13.19 12.69 -10.54
CA LEU A 120 -12.67 11.94 -11.68
C LEU A 120 -13.13 10.48 -11.64
N ALA A 121 -13.12 9.81 -10.49
CA ALA A 121 -13.65 8.47 -10.34
C ALA A 121 -15.12 8.39 -10.76
N LYS A 122 -15.96 9.32 -10.30
CA LYS A 122 -17.38 9.38 -10.69
C LYS A 122 -17.57 9.62 -12.19
N ILE A 123 -16.83 10.54 -12.80
CA ILE A 123 -16.96 10.83 -14.22
C ILE A 123 -16.59 9.62 -15.08
N THR A 124 -15.55 8.87 -14.70
CA THR A 124 -15.13 7.68 -15.45
C THR A 124 -16.13 6.54 -15.37
N THR A 125 -17.04 6.56 -14.39
CA THR A 125 -18.05 5.54 -14.16
C THR A 125 -19.47 5.95 -14.62
N ILE A 126 -19.67 7.22 -15.00
CA ILE A 126 -20.96 7.70 -15.50
C ILE A 126 -21.37 6.90 -16.75
N GLY A 127 -22.54 6.25 -16.67
CA GLY A 127 -23.10 5.45 -17.76
C GLY A 127 -22.51 4.05 -17.92
N ASN A 128 -21.52 3.70 -17.15
CA ASN A 128 -21.03 2.33 -17.07
C ASN A 128 -21.80 1.62 -15.95
N HIS A 129 -22.66 0.67 -16.31
CA HIS A 129 -23.11 -0.31 -15.34
C HIS A 129 -21.89 -1.16 -14.97
N TYR A 130 -21.62 -1.34 -13.66
CA TYR A 130 -20.55 -2.24 -13.18
C TYR A 130 -20.94 -3.71 -13.41
N GLU A 131 -21.33 -4.04 -14.64
CA GLU A 131 -21.47 -5.43 -15.05
C GLU A 131 -20.08 -6.04 -15.10
N LEU A 132 -19.86 -7.05 -14.28
CA LEU A 132 -18.57 -7.74 -14.26
C LEU A 132 -18.30 -8.37 -15.63
N PRO A 133 -17.07 -8.23 -16.14
CA PRO A 133 -16.65 -8.93 -17.34
C PRO A 133 -16.65 -10.46 -17.09
N PRO A 134 -16.57 -11.30 -18.14
CA PRO A 134 -16.60 -12.75 -18.01
C PRO A 134 -15.57 -13.32 -17.02
N GLU A 135 -14.44 -12.62 -16.83
CA GLU A 135 -13.38 -12.97 -15.90
C GLU A 135 -13.81 -12.81 -14.43
N GLY A 136 -14.90 -12.09 -14.18
CA GLY A 136 -15.45 -11.82 -12.85
C GLY A 136 -14.71 -10.75 -12.06
N PHE A 137 -13.88 -9.93 -12.71
CA PHE A 137 -13.16 -8.83 -12.07
C PHE A 137 -12.74 -7.74 -13.07
N PHE A 138 -12.52 -6.53 -12.56
CA PHE A 138 -11.94 -5.42 -13.30
C PHE A 138 -10.43 -5.29 -13.03
N THR A 139 -9.71 -4.79 -14.03
CA THR A 139 -8.32 -4.35 -13.88
C THR A 139 -8.26 -2.83 -13.93
N LEU A 140 -7.48 -2.23 -13.03
CA LEU A 140 -7.20 -0.80 -13.01
C LEU A 140 -5.70 -0.56 -13.08
N ASN A 141 -5.28 0.37 -13.93
CA ASN A 141 -3.87 0.72 -14.09
C ASN A 141 -3.66 2.22 -13.90
N ASP A 142 -2.69 2.59 -13.06
CA ASP A 142 -2.22 3.96 -12.91
C ASP A 142 -0.69 3.99 -13.08
N PRO A 143 -0.19 4.54 -14.20
CA PRO A 143 1.24 4.54 -14.50
C PRO A 143 2.05 5.62 -13.75
N THR A 144 1.39 6.53 -13.03
CA THR A 144 1.97 7.65 -12.27
C THR A 144 1.23 7.89 -10.97
N SER A 145 1.16 6.84 -10.16
CA SER A 145 0.19 6.73 -9.06
C SER A 145 0.36 7.75 -7.93
N GLY A 146 1.54 8.39 -7.80
CA GLY A 146 1.80 9.29 -6.67
C GLY A 146 1.60 8.58 -5.34
N SER A 147 0.76 9.12 -4.49
CA SER A 147 0.35 8.50 -3.21
C SER A 147 -0.77 7.45 -3.36
N GLY A 148 -1.35 7.29 -4.56
CA GLY A 148 -2.43 6.36 -4.84
C GLY A 148 -3.84 6.94 -4.70
N ILE A 149 -3.99 8.25 -4.57
CA ILE A 149 -5.28 8.88 -4.28
C ILE A 149 -6.35 8.63 -5.36
N LEU A 150 -5.97 8.62 -6.66
CA LEU A 150 -6.89 8.31 -7.76
C LEU A 150 -7.38 6.86 -7.69
N LEU A 151 -6.49 5.95 -7.32
CA LEU A 151 -6.81 4.54 -7.12
C LEU A 151 -7.76 4.35 -5.92
N LEU A 152 -7.52 5.04 -4.81
CA LEU A 152 -8.39 5.00 -3.64
C LEU A 152 -9.79 5.54 -3.96
N ALA A 153 -9.88 6.64 -4.70
CA ALA A 153 -11.16 7.19 -5.15
C ALA A 153 -11.91 6.22 -6.08
N ALA A 154 -11.21 5.53 -6.97
CA ALA A 154 -11.81 4.51 -7.83
C ALA A 154 -12.30 3.29 -7.03
N VAL A 155 -11.57 2.87 -5.99
CA VAL A 155 -12.00 1.82 -5.05
C VAL A 155 -13.25 2.24 -4.29
N GLU A 156 -13.30 3.48 -3.76
CA GLU A 156 -14.45 4.04 -3.07
C GLU A 156 -15.69 4.03 -3.97
N GLU A 157 -15.55 4.47 -5.22
CA GLU A 157 -16.62 4.47 -6.21
C GLU A 157 -17.09 3.05 -6.56
N ALA A 158 -16.15 2.11 -6.76
CA ALA A 158 -16.48 0.72 -7.04
C ALA A 158 -17.31 0.09 -5.91
N MET A 159 -16.92 0.33 -4.65
CA MET A 159 -17.69 -0.13 -3.49
C MET A 159 -19.07 0.53 -3.41
N GLY A 160 -19.15 1.83 -3.68
CA GLY A 160 -20.43 2.54 -3.74
C GLY A 160 -21.40 1.96 -4.78
N ASN A 161 -20.87 1.31 -5.81
CA ASN A 161 -21.64 0.58 -6.84
C ASN A 161 -21.79 -0.93 -6.55
N GLY A 162 -21.52 -1.38 -5.34
CA GLY A 162 -21.77 -2.73 -4.87
C GLY A 162 -20.70 -3.76 -5.22
N LEU A 163 -19.54 -3.34 -5.77
CA LEU A 163 -18.41 -4.25 -5.98
C LEU A 163 -17.68 -4.53 -4.67
N ASN A 164 -17.15 -5.75 -4.56
CA ASN A 164 -16.17 -6.09 -3.54
C ASN A 164 -14.75 -5.93 -4.11
N PRO A 165 -14.03 -4.82 -3.83
CA PRO A 165 -12.74 -4.55 -4.46
C PRO A 165 -11.71 -5.65 -4.19
N SER A 166 -11.74 -6.33 -3.05
CA SER A 166 -10.79 -7.37 -2.74
C SER A 166 -10.97 -8.65 -3.55
N GLU A 167 -12.14 -8.86 -4.16
CA GLU A 167 -12.47 -10.02 -4.99
C GLU A 167 -12.66 -9.70 -6.48
N GLN A 168 -13.05 -8.46 -6.78
CA GLN A 168 -13.54 -8.05 -8.09
C GLN A 168 -12.74 -6.90 -8.73
N LEU A 169 -11.68 -6.44 -8.05
CA LEU A 169 -10.77 -5.43 -8.57
C LEU A 169 -9.32 -5.85 -8.35
N VAL A 170 -8.47 -5.66 -9.36
CA VAL A 170 -7.03 -5.82 -9.21
C VAL A 170 -6.32 -4.62 -9.84
N ILE A 171 -5.35 -4.09 -9.11
CA ILE A 171 -4.69 -2.84 -9.47
C ILE A 171 -3.23 -3.10 -9.86
N GLN A 172 -2.80 -2.46 -10.94
CA GLN A 172 -1.40 -2.23 -11.24
C GLN A 172 -1.12 -0.74 -11.11
N ALA A 173 -0.17 -0.39 -10.28
CA ALA A 173 0.27 0.99 -10.09
C ALA A 173 1.77 1.12 -10.37
N SER A 174 2.22 2.26 -10.85
CA SER A 174 3.64 2.55 -10.95
C SER A 174 3.94 4.01 -10.65
N ASP A 175 5.14 4.26 -10.12
CA ASP A 175 5.70 5.60 -9.98
C ASP A 175 7.22 5.55 -10.07
N CYS A 176 7.84 6.59 -10.60
CA CYS A 176 9.30 6.69 -10.67
C CYS A 176 9.95 7.01 -9.31
N ASP A 177 9.26 7.72 -8.42
CA ASP A 177 9.71 7.98 -7.06
C ASP A 177 9.36 6.82 -6.14
N ILE A 178 10.37 6.27 -5.47
CA ILE A 178 10.19 5.15 -4.53
C ILE A 178 9.22 5.50 -3.40
N ALA A 179 9.26 6.73 -2.86
CA ALA A 179 8.37 7.11 -1.78
C ALA A 179 6.90 7.17 -2.25
N CYS A 180 6.65 7.63 -3.47
CA CYS A 180 5.32 7.58 -4.08
C CYS A 180 4.83 6.14 -4.27
N ALA A 181 5.64 5.28 -4.89
CA ALA A 181 5.31 3.87 -5.05
C ALA A 181 5.04 3.19 -3.69
N GLN A 182 5.84 3.50 -2.66
CA GLN A 182 5.65 2.97 -1.32
C GLN A 182 4.39 3.51 -0.64
N MET A 183 4.04 4.80 -0.78
CA MET A 183 2.78 5.34 -0.25
C MET A 183 1.58 4.63 -0.88
N THR A 184 1.56 4.50 -2.21
CA THR A 184 0.54 3.72 -2.93
C THR A 184 0.47 2.27 -2.42
N TYR A 185 1.63 1.61 -2.25
CA TYR A 185 1.70 0.25 -1.73
C TYR A 185 1.14 0.12 -0.31
N ILE A 186 1.49 1.05 0.59
CA ILE A 186 1.01 1.07 1.98
C ILE A 186 -0.52 1.23 2.00
N HIS A 187 -1.04 2.22 1.28
CA HIS A 187 -2.48 2.45 1.21
C HIS A 187 -3.22 1.22 0.71
N LEU A 188 -2.89 0.72 -0.49
CA LEU A 188 -3.58 -0.43 -1.08
C LEU A 188 -3.45 -1.68 -0.20
N SER A 189 -2.32 -1.86 0.49
CA SER A 189 -2.12 -2.97 1.42
C SER A 189 -3.04 -2.88 2.64
N LEU A 190 -3.08 -1.71 3.29
CA LEU A 190 -3.88 -1.50 4.49
C LEU A 190 -5.39 -1.49 4.20
N TYR A 191 -5.80 -0.97 3.04
CA TYR A 191 -7.18 -1.03 2.56
C TYR A 191 -7.61 -2.42 2.04
N GLY A 192 -6.69 -3.40 2.03
CA GLY A 192 -7.00 -4.77 1.63
C GLY A 192 -7.24 -4.96 0.12
N ILE A 193 -6.66 -4.10 -0.70
CA ILE A 193 -6.84 -4.08 -2.15
C ILE A 193 -5.77 -4.93 -2.85
N PRO A 194 -6.15 -5.87 -3.73
CA PRO A 194 -5.20 -6.63 -4.52
C PRO A 194 -4.47 -5.72 -5.52
N ALA A 195 -3.15 -5.61 -5.37
CA ALA A 195 -2.36 -4.75 -6.26
C ALA A 195 -0.92 -5.22 -6.42
N VAL A 196 -0.35 -4.85 -7.56
CA VAL A 196 1.09 -4.85 -7.82
C VAL A 196 1.53 -3.41 -8.03
N VAL A 197 2.45 -2.95 -7.18
CA VAL A 197 3.00 -1.60 -7.28
C VAL A 197 4.45 -1.68 -7.72
N VAL A 198 4.79 -0.92 -8.74
CA VAL A 198 6.11 -0.92 -9.36
C VAL A 198 6.77 0.45 -9.16
N GLN A 199 7.95 0.46 -8.55
CA GLN A 199 8.83 1.61 -8.74
C GLN A 199 9.47 1.46 -10.11
N GLY A 200 9.18 2.38 -11.02
CA GLY A 200 9.67 2.29 -12.39
C GLY A 200 9.38 3.53 -13.22
N ASP A 201 10.01 3.59 -14.36
CA ASP A 201 9.76 4.61 -15.37
C ASP A 201 8.76 4.06 -16.40
N CYS A 202 7.53 4.60 -16.38
CA CYS A 202 6.44 4.16 -17.27
C CYS A 202 6.66 4.53 -18.75
N ILE A 203 7.59 5.44 -19.07
CA ILE A 203 7.91 5.82 -20.45
C ILE A 203 8.92 4.83 -21.02
N SER A 204 10.05 4.62 -20.33
CA SER A 204 11.07 3.66 -20.74
C SER A 204 10.73 2.21 -20.39
N MET A 205 9.67 2.00 -19.62
CA MET A 205 9.22 0.70 -19.09
C MET A 205 10.30 -0.01 -18.25
N LYS A 206 11.18 0.77 -17.62
CA LYS A 206 12.24 0.25 -16.77
C LYS A 206 11.73 0.09 -15.35
N GLU A 207 11.78 -1.13 -14.84
CA GLU A 207 11.44 -1.47 -13.47
C GLU A 207 12.68 -1.42 -12.56
N TYR A 208 12.53 -0.81 -11.38
CA TYR A 208 13.56 -0.75 -10.35
C TYR A 208 13.23 -1.66 -9.17
N SER A 209 11.97 -1.65 -8.73
CA SER A 209 11.50 -2.55 -7.67
C SER A 209 10.01 -2.83 -7.82
N ARG A 210 9.56 -3.96 -7.25
CA ARG A 210 8.15 -4.41 -7.32
C ARG A 210 7.66 -4.81 -5.94
N TRP A 211 6.40 -4.45 -5.65
CA TRP A 211 5.76 -4.64 -4.37
C TRP A 211 4.40 -5.28 -4.58
N TYR A 212 4.15 -6.38 -3.88
CA TYR A 212 2.89 -7.11 -3.94
C TYR A 212 2.10 -6.87 -2.67
N THR A 213 0.85 -6.38 -2.78
CA THR A 213 0.01 -6.21 -1.60
C THR A 213 -0.34 -7.57 -0.98
N PRO A 214 -0.56 -7.64 0.34
CA PRO A 214 -1.00 -8.86 1.01
C PRO A 214 -2.24 -9.49 0.35
N ALA A 215 -3.23 -8.67 -0.01
CA ALA A 215 -4.45 -9.14 -0.67
C ALA A 215 -4.18 -9.78 -2.03
N TYR A 216 -3.25 -9.23 -2.83
CA TYR A 216 -2.87 -9.81 -4.11
C TYR A 216 -2.30 -11.23 -3.95
N LEU A 217 -1.46 -11.42 -2.95
CA LEU A 217 -0.82 -12.71 -2.69
C LEU A 217 -1.80 -13.69 -2.03
N TRP A 218 -2.44 -13.32 -0.91
CA TRP A 218 -3.28 -14.21 -0.11
C TRP A 218 -4.53 -14.68 -0.85
N ARG A 219 -5.11 -13.84 -1.71
CA ARG A 219 -6.28 -14.17 -2.52
C ARG A 219 -5.93 -14.81 -3.87
N LYS A 220 -4.67 -15.21 -4.06
CA LYS A 220 -4.15 -15.90 -5.25
C LYS A 220 -4.32 -15.10 -6.56
N TRP A 221 -4.34 -13.77 -6.47
CA TRP A 221 -4.43 -12.92 -7.65
C TRP A 221 -3.25 -13.09 -8.60
N VAL A 222 -2.10 -13.48 -8.09
CA VAL A 222 -0.92 -13.83 -8.88
C VAL A 222 -1.22 -14.89 -9.96
N TRP A 223 -2.23 -15.74 -9.74
CA TRP A 223 -2.69 -16.76 -10.69
C TRP A 223 -3.89 -16.31 -11.53
N ARG A 224 -4.80 -15.52 -10.94
CA ARG A 224 -6.01 -15.02 -11.60
C ARG A 224 -5.71 -13.90 -12.59
N ALA A 225 -4.85 -12.97 -12.23
CA ALA A 225 -4.49 -11.80 -13.02
C ALA A 225 -3.00 -11.48 -12.81
N PRO A 226 -2.10 -12.23 -13.46
CA PRO A 226 -0.67 -11.95 -13.40
C PRO A 226 -0.36 -10.61 -14.07
N MET A 227 0.22 -9.69 -13.31
CA MET A 227 0.55 -8.33 -13.77
C MET A 227 1.98 -8.27 -14.33
N SER A 228 2.14 -7.72 -15.52
CA SER A 228 3.42 -7.49 -16.15
C SER A 228 3.72 -6.01 -16.29
N PHE A 229 4.99 -5.64 -16.19
CA PHE A 229 5.47 -4.29 -16.46
C PHE A 229 6.71 -4.36 -17.36
N GLY A 230 6.72 -3.55 -18.42
CA GLY A 230 7.83 -3.53 -19.37
C GLY A 230 8.02 -4.85 -20.11
N THR A 231 9.28 -5.22 -20.31
CA THR A 231 9.68 -6.44 -21.01
C THR A 231 9.72 -7.68 -20.11
N ARG A 232 9.50 -7.52 -18.80
CA ARG A 232 9.45 -8.68 -17.89
C ARG A 232 8.23 -9.52 -18.21
N ARG A 233 8.47 -10.74 -18.65
CA ARG A 233 7.42 -11.76 -18.80
C ARG A 233 6.88 -12.12 -17.41
N ASN A 234 5.60 -12.51 -17.36
CA ASN A 234 5.03 -13.12 -16.18
C ASN A 234 5.94 -14.25 -15.67
N PRO A 235 6.12 -14.38 -14.35
CA PRO A 235 6.85 -15.51 -13.79
C PRO A 235 6.27 -16.82 -14.33
N SER A 236 7.11 -17.82 -14.58
CA SER A 236 6.64 -19.16 -14.92
C SER A 236 5.85 -19.76 -13.74
N ASP A 237 5.01 -20.77 -14.01
CA ASP A 237 4.26 -21.48 -12.96
C ASP A 237 5.16 -22.02 -11.85
N GLU A 238 6.36 -22.47 -12.19
CA GLU A 238 7.37 -22.90 -11.20
C GLU A 238 7.88 -21.73 -10.36
N GLN A 239 8.20 -20.61 -10.98
CA GLN A 239 8.60 -19.40 -10.28
C GLN A 239 7.48 -18.89 -9.36
N LEU A 240 6.24 -18.89 -9.84
CA LEU A 240 5.07 -18.52 -9.05
C LEU A 240 4.88 -19.45 -7.83
N LYS A 241 5.06 -20.77 -8.01
CA LYS A 241 5.03 -21.72 -6.89
C LYS A 241 6.14 -21.44 -5.86
N MET A 242 7.36 -21.23 -6.31
CA MET A 242 8.49 -20.89 -5.42
C MET A 242 8.26 -19.58 -4.66
N LEU A 243 7.59 -18.60 -5.29
CA LEU A 243 7.26 -17.30 -4.70
C LEU A 243 6.13 -17.38 -3.65
N THR A 244 5.16 -18.25 -3.88
CA THR A 244 3.92 -18.28 -3.09
C THR A 244 3.91 -19.38 -2.01
N GLU A 245 4.65 -20.47 -2.19
CA GLU A 245 4.64 -21.61 -1.28
C GLU A 245 5.11 -21.29 0.16
N PRO A 246 6.21 -20.54 0.38
CA PRO A 246 6.62 -20.13 1.71
C PRO A 246 5.57 -19.27 2.42
N MET A 247 4.91 -18.41 1.68
CA MET A 247 3.87 -17.50 2.16
C MET A 247 2.59 -18.28 2.54
N TYR A 248 2.14 -19.22 1.71
CA TYR A 248 0.98 -20.06 2.04
C TYR A 248 1.26 -20.95 3.26
N ALA A 249 2.49 -21.40 3.44
CA ALA A 249 2.89 -22.12 4.65
C ALA A 249 2.77 -21.24 5.91
N GLN A 250 3.14 -19.96 5.80
CA GLN A 250 3.04 -19.00 6.91
C GLN A 250 1.58 -18.60 7.18
N CYS A 251 0.76 -18.37 6.14
CA CYS A 251 -0.67 -18.12 6.28
C CYS A 251 -1.41 -19.29 6.94
N ARG A 252 -1.09 -20.53 6.57
CA ARG A 252 -1.64 -21.74 7.23
C ARG A 252 -1.30 -21.80 8.72
N LYS A 253 -0.08 -21.40 9.11
CA LYS A 253 0.31 -21.34 10.52
C LYS A 253 -0.45 -20.27 11.29
N LEU A 254 -0.66 -19.10 10.70
CA LEU A 254 -1.46 -18.02 11.29
C LEU A 254 -2.94 -18.42 11.43
N ASP A 255 -3.53 -19.01 10.40
CA ASP A 255 -4.91 -19.51 10.46
C ASP A 255 -5.09 -20.58 11.56
N GLN A 256 -4.13 -21.50 11.70
CA GLN A 256 -4.13 -22.50 12.76
C GLN A 256 -3.96 -21.86 14.16
N PHE A 257 -3.15 -20.83 14.27
CA PHE A 257 -2.97 -20.07 15.52
C PHE A 257 -4.28 -19.37 15.93
N PHE A 258 -4.90 -18.63 15.01
CA PHE A 258 -6.17 -17.95 15.29
C PHE A 258 -7.31 -18.92 15.60
N ARG A 259 -7.43 -20.06 14.91
CA ARG A 259 -8.42 -21.09 15.23
C ARG A 259 -8.23 -21.67 16.63
N LYS A 260 -6.98 -21.86 17.07
CA LYS A 260 -6.69 -22.31 18.44
C LYS A 260 -7.07 -21.27 19.50
N GLU A 261 -6.75 -19.99 19.26
CA GLU A 261 -7.11 -18.92 20.20
C GLU A 261 -8.63 -18.72 20.32
N VAL A 262 -9.36 -18.77 19.20
CA VAL A 262 -10.83 -18.68 19.20
C VAL A 262 -11.46 -19.87 19.94
N SER A 263 -10.93 -21.08 19.75
CA SER A 263 -11.39 -22.29 20.47
C SER A 263 -11.13 -22.26 21.97
N GLN A 264 -10.06 -21.56 22.41
CA GLN A 264 -9.75 -21.43 23.85
C GLN A 264 -10.52 -20.29 24.57
N ARG A 265 -11.07 -19.33 23.80
CA ARG A 265 -11.91 -18.25 24.36
C ARG A 265 -13.41 -18.57 24.36
N GLY A 266 -13.82 -19.66 23.71
CA GLY A 266 -15.19 -20.12 23.64
C GLY A 266 -15.51 -21.31 24.57
N ALA A 267 -14.57 -21.70 25.41
CA ALA A 267 -14.73 -22.67 26.51
C ALA A 267 -14.58 -21.96 27.86
#